data_ce18daa6141de038556dc9a0ae5c4326
#
_entry.id   ce18daa6141de038556dc9a0ae5c4326
#
_cell.length_a   1.000
_cell.length_b   1.000
_cell.length_c   1.000
_cell.angle_alpha   90.00
_cell.angle_beta   90.00
_cell.angle_gamma   90.00
#
_symmetry.space_group_name_H-M   'P 1'
#
loop_
_entity.id
_entity.type
_entity.pdbx_description
1 polymer ?
#
loop_
_entity_poly.entity_id
_entity_poly.type
_entity_poly.pdbx_seq_one_letter_code
_entity_poly.pdbx_strand_id
1 'polypeptide(L)'
;MADTIDLSSLLAGRRTEILERWTQRMRREHAEKDLTRIELQDHLPSLFHELLSALQAGVASGSGKPVDTPLASSDSHGTDRLRVGFDLVEVIREYEILTECILDEVQVLGGSISIAAFRQVTRLLNGGRAIAVAAYVRERDAERVREHSQHIAFIAHELRNPLASTFMGLNVLRKGGRREDEWALNLLERNLAALRELIDEVLIADRLQGHVELRREELDVRALLEEIVTDAKASAEQRHIALVVHAPSPLPLSGDKRLLRSAINNVLGNAIKFSHEGEPVMIRAMQYEEWIAIEVEDRCGGLPEGKTDELFKPFVQRGADRTGFGLGLAIVRQALETHGGRVSVHNLPGKGCVFSLQLPVSTAPAD
;
A
#
# COMPACT_ATOMS: atom_id res chain seq x y z
N MET A 1 -19.85 -0.82 54.00
CA MET A 1 -19.38 0.29 53.16
C MET A 1 -18.16 -0.25 52.42
N ALA A 2 -18.14 -0.20 51.11
CA ALA A 2 -16.93 -0.62 50.35
C ALA A 2 -15.78 0.33 50.71
N ASP A 3 -14.61 -0.22 51.02
CA ASP A 3 -13.43 0.58 51.32
C ASP A 3 -13.02 1.38 50.11
N THR A 4 -12.75 2.68 50.29
CA THR A 4 -12.28 3.54 49.21
C THR A 4 -10.80 3.23 48.95
N ILE A 5 -10.51 2.69 47.77
CA ILE A 5 -9.14 2.33 47.35
C ILE A 5 -8.40 3.60 46.90
N ASP A 6 -7.19 3.79 47.40
CA ASP A 6 -6.26 4.75 46.83
C ASP A 6 -5.69 4.23 45.52
N LEU A 7 -6.01 4.94 44.44
CA LEU A 7 -5.69 4.52 43.08
C LEU A 7 -4.18 4.51 42.78
N SER A 8 -3.39 5.38 43.46
CA SER A 8 -1.93 5.38 43.32
C SER A 8 -1.31 4.13 43.94
N SER A 9 -1.81 3.71 45.13
CA SER A 9 -1.40 2.47 45.78
C SER A 9 -1.82 1.23 45.00
N LEU A 10 -3.03 1.22 44.41
CA LEU A 10 -3.51 0.15 43.55
C LEU A 10 -2.63 -0.02 42.33
N LEU A 11 -2.37 1.06 41.59
CA LEU A 11 -1.54 1.01 40.37
C LEU A 11 -0.11 0.57 40.71
N ALA A 12 0.48 1.01 41.81
CA ALA A 12 1.80 0.58 42.24
C ALA A 12 1.84 -0.91 42.61
N GLY A 13 0.84 -1.38 43.37
CA GLY A 13 0.81 -2.75 43.91
C GLY A 13 0.33 -3.81 42.91
N ARG A 14 -0.49 -3.42 41.91
CA ARG A 14 -1.15 -4.35 40.97
C ARG A 14 -0.73 -4.11 39.52
N ARG A 15 0.41 -3.47 39.32
CA ARG A 15 0.95 -3.15 37.98
C ARG A 15 1.04 -4.37 37.07
N THR A 16 1.60 -5.45 37.57
CA THR A 16 1.84 -6.66 36.80
C THR A 16 0.53 -7.27 36.29
N GLU A 17 -0.45 -7.38 37.19
CA GLU A 17 -1.76 -7.96 36.91
C GLU A 17 -2.54 -7.13 35.87
N ILE A 18 -2.50 -5.81 35.99
CA ILE A 18 -3.14 -4.90 35.04
C ILE A 18 -2.49 -5.04 33.65
N LEU A 19 -1.16 -5.05 33.58
CA LEU A 19 -0.43 -5.20 32.31
C LEU A 19 -0.64 -6.56 31.67
N GLU A 20 -0.69 -7.64 32.44
CA GLU A 20 -0.97 -8.98 31.94
C GLU A 20 -2.40 -9.09 31.37
N ARG A 21 -3.39 -8.55 32.11
CA ARG A 21 -4.79 -8.51 31.65
C ARG A 21 -4.93 -7.71 30.38
N TRP A 22 -4.30 -6.53 30.31
CA TRP A 22 -4.27 -5.70 29.13
C TRP A 22 -3.66 -6.46 27.94
N THR A 23 -2.50 -7.09 28.12
CA THR A 23 -1.83 -7.88 27.07
C THR A 23 -2.71 -9.02 26.57
N GLN A 24 -3.42 -9.71 27.46
CA GLN A 24 -4.34 -10.78 27.06
C GLN A 24 -5.52 -10.25 26.26
N ARG A 25 -6.09 -9.10 26.62
CA ARG A 25 -7.19 -8.48 25.86
C ARG A 25 -6.72 -8.02 24.48
N MET A 26 -5.60 -7.33 24.40
CA MET A 26 -5.02 -6.88 23.14
C MET A 26 -4.75 -8.05 22.19
N ARG A 27 -4.20 -9.15 22.67
CA ARG A 27 -4.00 -10.37 21.86
C ARG A 27 -5.30 -10.98 21.34
N ARG A 28 -6.38 -10.88 22.10
CA ARG A 28 -7.69 -11.38 21.64
C ARG A 28 -8.30 -10.48 20.58
N GLU A 29 -8.20 -9.17 20.73
CA GLU A 29 -8.74 -8.21 19.77
C GLU A 29 -7.94 -8.17 18.48
N HIS A 30 -6.62 -8.45 18.54
CA HIS A 30 -5.71 -8.44 17.39
C HIS A 30 -5.13 -9.82 17.08
N ALA A 31 -5.96 -10.88 17.18
CA ALA A 31 -5.52 -12.25 16.95
C ALA A 31 -4.96 -12.53 15.53
N GLU A 32 -5.33 -11.70 14.56
CA GLU A 32 -4.85 -11.77 13.17
C GLU A 32 -3.43 -11.20 12.99
N LYS A 33 -2.96 -10.39 13.96
CA LYS A 33 -1.60 -9.81 13.94
C LYS A 33 -0.70 -10.69 14.82
N ASP A 34 0.33 -11.27 14.22
CA ASP A 34 1.33 -12.07 14.94
C ASP A 34 2.29 -11.16 15.72
N LEU A 35 1.75 -10.49 16.74
CA LEU A 35 2.47 -9.52 17.56
C LEU A 35 3.17 -10.23 18.73
N THR A 36 4.46 -9.98 18.87
CA THR A 36 5.23 -10.45 20.02
C THR A 36 4.81 -9.71 21.31
N ARG A 37 5.08 -10.32 22.48
CA ARG A 37 4.83 -9.66 23.76
C ARG A 37 5.60 -8.35 23.91
N ILE A 38 6.81 -8.28 23.34
CA ILE A 38 7.67 -7.08 23.38
C ILE A 38 7.03 -5.96 22.58
N GLU A 39 6.60 -6.21 21.35
CA GLU A 39 5.94 -5.22 20.49
C GLU A 39 4.64 -4.67 21.09
N LEU A 40 3.91 -5.48 21.85
CA LEU A 40 2.72 -5.03 22.56
C LEU A 40 3.03 -4.17 23.78
N GLN A 41 4.04 -4.54 24.56
CA GLN A 41 4.29 -3.95 25.89
C GLN A 41 5.37 -2.85 25.91
N ASP A 42 6.07 -2.58 24.82
CA ASP A 42 7.30 -1.79 24.78
C ASP A 42 7.20 -0.43 25.49
N HIS A 43 6.13 0.30 25.28
CA HIS A 43 5.90 1.64 25.88
C HIS A 43 5.07 1.62 27.17
N LEU A 44 4.30 0.55 27.43
CA LEU A 44 3.37 0.48 28.56
C LEU A 44 4.04 0.65 29.93
N PRO A 45 5.24 0.08 30.19
CA PRO A 45 5.93 0.30 31.44
C PRO A 45 6.24 1.77 31.72
N SER A 46 6.59 2.53 30.68
CA SER A 46 6.86 3.96 30.76
C SER A 46 5.59 4.76 30.97
N LEU A 47 4.54 4.48 30.20
CA LEU A 47 3.22 5.09 30.35
C LEU A 47 2.67 4.88 31.78
N PHE A 48 2.79 3.66 32.30
CA PHE A 48 2.33 3.33 33.66
C PHE A 48 3.13 4.07 34.74
N HIS A 49 4.44 4.20 34.55
CA HIS A 49 5.30 4.96 35.46
C HIS A 49 4.94 6.45 35.46
N GLU A 50 4.73 7.05 34.32
CA GLU A 50 4.31 8.44 34.16
C GLU A 50 2.92 8.68 34.77
N LEU A 51 1.97 7.75 34.52
CA LEU A 51 0.63 7.80 35.10
C LEU A 51 0.69 7.77 36.64
N LEU A 52 1.48 6.85 37.21
CA LEU A 52 1.66 6.73 38.66
C LEU A 52 2.29 8.01 39.25
N SER A 53 3.34 8.53 38.61
CA SER A 53 4.03 9.76 39.03
C SER A 53 3.08 10.97 39.00
N ALA A 54 2.25 11.11 38.00
CA ALA A 54 1.28 12.19 37.86
C ALA A 54 0.17 12.10 38.92
N LEU A 55 -0.27 10.89 39.28
CA LEU A 55 -1.25 10.68 40.36
C LEU A 55 -0.66 11.02 41.72
N GLN A 56 0.57 10.62 42.02
CA GLN A 56 1.25 10.92 43.28
C GLN A 56 1.51 12.42 43.44
N ALA A 57 1.93 13.11 42.37
CA ALA A 57 2.13 14.56 42.39
C ALA A 57 0.82 15.33 42.64
N GLY A 58 -0.31 14.85 42.11
CA GLY A 58 -1.64 15.41 42.35
C GLY A 58 -2.08 15.30 43.81
N VAL A 59 -1.75 14.21 44.50
CA VAL A 59 -2.04 13.99 45.92
C VAL A 59 -1.14 14.88 46.77
N ALA A 60 0.14 15.01 46.46
CA ALA A 60 1.11 15.79 47.24
C ALA A 60 0.86 17.31 47.19
N SER A 61 0.30 17.83 46.11
CA SER A 61 0.09 19.28 45.92
C SER A 61 -1.04 19.86 46.75
N GLY A 62 -1.92 19.05 47.36
CA GLY A 62 -3.00 19.50 48.29
C GLY A 62 -3.95 20.60 47.73
N SER A 63 -3.65 21.11 46.52
CA SER A 63 -4.24 22.31 45.92
C SER A 63 -5.56 22.05 45.21
N GLY A 64 -6.01 20.80 45.08
CA GLY A 64 -7.19 20.44 44.31
C GLY A 64 -7.11 20.78 42.80
N LYS A 65 -5.99 21.37 42.35
CA LYS A 65 -5.76 21.63 40.93
C LYS A 65 -5.18 20.40 40.25
N PRO A 66 -5.74 19.99 39.12
CA PRO A 66 -5.22 18.88 38.34
C PRO A 66 -3.79 19.18 37.86
N VAL A 67 -2.87 18.27 38.10
CA VAL A 67 -1.55 18.31 37.47
C VAL A 67 -1.72 17.80 36.02
N ASP A 68 -1.73 18.71 35.08
CA ASP A 68 -1.71 18.38 33.65
C ASP A 68 -0.27 18.04 33.23
N THR A 69 0.26 16.91 33.73
CA THR A 69 1.55 16.39 33.29
C THR A 69 1.30 15.56 32.01
N PRO A 70 1.82 15.95 30.84
CA PRO A 70 1.67 15.16 29.63
C PRO A 70 2.37 13.80 29.83
N LEU A 71 1.73 12.73 29.38
CA LEU A 71 2.35 11.42 29.30
C LEU A 71 3.27 11.40 28.08
N ALA A 72 4.54 11.74 28.28
CA ALA A 72 5.52 11.93 27.19
C ALA A 72 5.76 10.67 26.36
N SER A 73 5.71 9.48 26.99
CA SER A 73 5.81 8.19 26.30
C SER A 73 4.70 7.94 25.30
N SER A 74 3.59 8.69 25.37
CA SER A 74 2.49 8.56 24.40
C SER A 74 2.87 9.06 23.00
N ASP A 75 3.86 9.96 22.86
CA ASP A 75 4.33 10.43 21.56
C ASP A 75 5.05 9.31 20.79
N SER A 76 6.00 8.63 21.43
CA SER A 76 6.67 7.46 20.83
C SER A 76 5.70 6.32 20.55
N HIS A 77 4.74 6.09 21.45
CA HIS A 77 3.70 5.08 21.28
C HIS A 77 2.92 5.25 19.98
N GLY A 78 2.42 6.45 19.68
CA GLY A 78 1.68 6.70 18.45
C GLY A 78 2.50 6.40 17.19
N THR A 79 3.78 6.78 17.20
CA THR A 79 4.72 6.52 16.09
C THR A 79 5.01 5.02 15.93
N ASP A 80 5.26 4.31 17.03
CA ASP A 80 5.62 2.88 16.99
C ASP A 80 4.43 2.01 16.56
N ARG A 81 3.19 2.40 16.98
CA ARG A 81 1.98 1.70 16.53
C ARG A 81 1.76 1.79 15.02
N LEU A 82 2.03 2.94 14.41
CA LEU A 82 2.01 3.08 12.96
C LEU A 82 3.00 2.10 12.29
N ARG A 83 4.23 2.00 12.80
CA ARG A 83 5.28 1.11 12.26
C ARG A 83 4.93 -0.36 12.35
N VAL A 84 4.22 -0.75 13.41
CA VAL A 84 3.75 -2.14 13.62
C VAL A 84 2.45 -2.44 12.85
N GLY A 85 1.90 -1.44 12.14
CA GLY A 85 0.73 -1.62 11.28
C GLY A 85 -0.60 -1.55 12.02
N PHE A 86 -0.66 -0.87 13.16
CA PHE A 86 -1.93 -0.53 13.80
C PHE A 86 -2.63 0.58 13.04
N ASP A 87 -3.95 0.53 12.99
CA ASP A 87 -4.74 1.66 12.53
C ASP A 87 -5.02 2.65 13.69
N LEU A 88 -5.59 3.81 13.34
CA LEU A 88 -5.85 4.86 14.31
C LEU A 88 -6.91 4.44 15.36
N VAL A 89 -7.88 3.62 14.96
CA VAL A 89 -8.95 3.13 15.85
C VAL A 89 -8.36 2.17 16.87
N GLU A 90 -7.46 1.29 16.44
CA GLU A 90 -6.74 0.36 17.29
C GLU A 90 -5.90 1.10 18.35
N VAL A 91 -5.20 2.18 17.96
CA VAL A 91 -4.45 3.02 18.93
C VAL A 91 -5.38 3.65 19.98
N ILE A 92 -6.55 4.11 19.59
CA ILE A 92 -7.55 4.64 20.52
C ILE A 92 -8.03 3.55 21.47
N ARG A 93 -8.32 2.36 20.93
CA ARG A 93 -8.85 1.22 21.67
C ARG A 93 -7.89 0.71 22.75
N GLU A 94 -6.59 0.79 22.53
CA GLU A 94 -5.57 0.43 23.52
C GLU A 94 -5.74 1.20 24.85
N TYR A 95 -5.99 2.51 24.79
CA TYR A 95 -6.21 3.34 25.97
C TYR A 95 -7.54 3.04 26.68
N GLU A 96 -8.57 2.67 25.91
CA GLU A 96 -9.86 2.23 26.47
C GLU A 96 -9.70 0.93 27.23
N ILE A 97 -9.03 -0.07 26.63
CA ILE A 97 -8.76 -1.36 27.27
C ILE A 97 -7.93 -1.16 28.55
N LEU A 98 -6.95 -0.24 28.53
CA LEU A 98 -6.16 0.06 29.73
C LEU A 98 -7.04 0.64 30.86
N THR A 99 -7.94 1.54 30.49
CA THR A 99 -8.91 2.11 31.45
C THR A 99 -9.80 1.02 32.03
N GLU A 100 -10.33 0.14 31.21
CA GLU A 100 -11.15 -1.00 31.65
C GLU A 100 -10.37 -1.94 32.58
N CYS A 101 -9.11 -2.26 32.23
CA CYS A 101 -8.28 -3.14 33.08
C CYS A 101 -8.00 -2.53 34.47
N ILE A 102 -7.82 -1.21 34.54
CA ILE A 102 -7.67 -0.53 35.83
C ILE A 102 -8.96 -0.63 36.66
N LEU A 103 -10.12 -0.41 36.04
CA LEU A 103 -11.42 -0.48 36.74
C LEU A 103 -11.76 -1.91 37.16
N ASP A 104 -11.47 -2.91 36.33
CA ASP A 104 -11.65 -4.31 36.72
C ASP A 104 -10.83 -4.69 37.94
N GLU A 105 -9.61 -4.16 38.07
CA GLU A 105 -8.77 -4.45 39.22
C GLU A 105 -9.34 -3.84 40.51
N VAL A 106 -10.00 -2.68 40.43
CA VAL A 106 -10.76 -2.11 41.55
C VAL A 106 -11.90 -3.03 41.98
N GLN A 107 -12.61 -3.62 41.01
CA GLN A 107 -13.71 -4.56 41.29
C GLN A 107 -13.20 -5.87 41.92
N VAL A 108 -12.08 -6.40 41.42
CA VAL A 108 -11.46 -7.63 41.96
C VAL A 108 -11.12 -7.47 43.44
N LEU A 109 -10.72 -6.27 43.86
CA LEU A 109 -10.42 -5.97 45.26
C LEU A 109 -11.68 -5.68 46.12
N GLY A 110 -12.88 -5.70 45.51
CA GLY A 110 -14.14 -5.45 46.19
C GLY A 110 -14.29 -4.02 46.74
N GLY A 111 -13.47 -3.09 46.23
CA GLY A 111 -13.44 -1.70 46.67
C GLY A 111 -14.16 -0.74 45.74
N SER A 112 -14.12 0.54 46.09
CA SER A 112 -14.60 1.65 45.28
C SER A 112 -13.50 2.71 45.18
N ILE A 113 -13.53 3.50 44.09
CA ILE A 113 -12.65 4.66 43.90
C ILE A 113 -13.46 5.96 44.01
N SER A 114 -12.81 7.03 44.48
CA SER A 114 -13.46 8.33 44.50
C SER A 114 -13.69 8.87 43.08
N ILE A 115 -14.76 9.65 42.91
CA ILE A 115 -15.04 10.33 41.61
C ILE A 115 -13.86 11.23 41.23
N ALA A 116 -13.17 11.83 42.18
CA ALA A 116 -12.01 12.68 41.93
C ALA A 116 -10.83 11.85 41.33
N ALA A 117 -10.53 10.69 41.93
CA ALA A 117 -9.48 9.78 41.42
C ALA A 117 -9.83 9.24 40.06
N PHE A 118 -11.07 8.82 39.81
CA PHE A 118 -11.52 8.38 38.48
C PHE A 118 -11.38 9.48 37.43
N ARG A 119 -11.81 10.70 37.72
CA ARG A 119 -11.66 11.84 36.80
C ARG A 119 -10.20 12.14 36.52
N GLN A 120 -9.30 12.03 37.49
CA GLN A 120 -7.88 12.29 37.30
C GLN A 120 -7.24 11.26 36.37
N VAL A 121 -7.45 9.96 36.60
CA VAL A 121 -6.94 8.89 35.69
C VAL A 121 -7.49 9.03 34.28
N THR A 122 -8.81 9.20 34.17
CA THR A 122 -9.45 9.36 32.84
C THR A 122 -8.89 10.59 32.09
N ARG A 123 -8.62 11.69 32.79
CA ARG A 123 -8.02 12.88 32.18
C ARG A 123 -6.61 12.60 31.68
N LEU A 124 -5.75 11.95 32.47
CA LEU A 124 -4.39 11.62 32.11
C LEU A 124 -4.34 10.65 30.93
N LEU A 125 -5.14 9.59 30.95
CA LEU A 125 -5.22 8.64 29.84
C LEU A 125 -5.78 9.27 28.56
N ASN A 126 -6.79 10.12 28.66
CA ASN A 126 -7.30 10.86 27.51
C ASN A 126 -6.26 11.85 26.94
N GLY A 127 -5.48 12.49 27.82
CA GLY A 127 -4.35 13.33 27.42
C GLY A 127 -3.28 12.53 26.67
N GLY A 128 -2.88 11.38 27.22
CA GLY A 128 -1.92 10.46 26.57
C GLY A 128 -2.44 9.97 25.21
N ARG A 129 -3.70 9.55 25.15
CA ARG A 129 -4.36 9.14 23.91
C ARG A 129 -4.33 10.25 22.85
N ALA A 130 -4.64 11.49 23.24
CA ALA A 130 -4.60 12.61 22.31
C ALA A 130 -3.19 12.87 21.76
N ILE A 131 -2.15 12.73 22.58
CA ILE A 131 -0.74 12.84 22.17
C ILE A 131 -0.38 11.71 21.22
N ALA A 132 -0.72 10.46 21.54
CA ALA A 132 -0.45 9.30 20.68
C ALA A 132 -1.13 9.42 19.31
N VAL A 133 -2.40 9.81 19.28
CA VAL A 133 -3.15 10.07 18.05
C VAL A 133 -2.48 11.17 17.22
N ALA A 134 -2.08 12.27 17.86
CA ALA A 134 -1.40 13.37 17.16
C ALA A 134 -0.03 12.93 16.58
N ALA A 135 0.72 12.13 17.32
CA ALA A 135 2.01 11.58 16.87
C ALA A 135 1.82 10.61 15.69
N TYR A 136 0.84 9.71 15.80
CA TYR A 136 0.47 8.79 14.73
C TYR A 136 0.14 9.53 13.42
N VAL A 137 -0.73 10.56 13.51
CA VAL A 137 -1.12 11.34 12.33
C VAL A 137 0.06 12.10 11.74
N ARG A 138 0.89 12.74 12.58
CA ARG A 138 2.10 13.44 12.11
C ARG A 138 3.06 12.52 11.39
N GLU A 139 3.34 11.33 11.94
CA GLU A 139 4.27 10.38 11.30
C GLU A 139 3.70 9.84 10.00
N ARG A 140 2.42 9.46 9.98
CA ARG A 140 1.73 9.02 8.75
C ARG A 140 1.77 10.08 7.64
N ASP A 141 1.52 11.34 7.99
CA ASP A 141 1.56 12.43 7.02
C ASP A 141 3.00 12.71 6.57
N ALA A 142 4.00 12.60 7.46
CA ALA A 142 5.40 12.70 7.11
C ALA A 142 5.88 11.56 6.19
N GLU A 143 5.40 10.32 6.41
CA GLU A 143 5.66 9.19 5.50
C GLU A 143 5.09 9.46 4.11
N ARG A 144 3.84 9.92 4.01
CA ARG A 144 3.22 10.28 2.73
C ARG A 144 4.01 11.37 1.98
N VAL A 145 4.46 12.39 2.71
CA VAL A 145 5.28 13.47 2.09
C VAL A 145 6.64 12.92 1.63
N ARG A 146 7.27 12.04 2.41
CA ARG A 146 8.53 11.40 2.02
C ARG A 146 8.37 10.54 0.77
N GLU A 147 7.35 9.68 0.74
CA GLU A 147 7.02 8.85 -0.42
C GLU A 147 6.76 9.71 -1.67
N HIS A 148 5.93 10.75 -1.53
CA HIS A 148 5.62 11.65 -2.64
C HIS A 148 6.89 12.37 -3.16
N SER A 149 7.75 12.84 -2.27
CA SER A 149 9.02 13.48 -2.64
C SER A 149 9.97 12.52 -3.35
N GLN A 150 10.05 11.27 -2.91
CA GLN A 150 10.85 10.23 -3.57
C GLN A 150 10.31 9.93 -4.97
N HIS A 151 8.97 9.88 -5.13
CA HIS A 151 8.32 9.70 -6.43
C HIS A 151 8.66 10.83 -7.41
N ILE A 152 8.56 12.09 -6.97
CA ILE A 152 8.91 13.25 -7.81
C ILE A 152 10.39 13.21 -8.21
N ALA A 153 11.30 12.92 -7.27
CA ALA A 153 12.72 12.83 -7.55
C ALA A 153 13.04 11.73 -8.57
N PHE A 154 12.38 10.57 -8.45
CA PHE A 154 12.50 9.47 -9.40
C PHE A 154 12.01 9.88 -10.79
N ILE A 155 10.79 10.42 -10.91
CA ILE A 155 10.21 10.87 -12.19
C ILE A 155 11.14 11.91 -12.86
N ALA A 156 11.65 12.88 -12.07
CA ALA A 156 12.57 13.89 -12.59
C ALA A 156 13.88 13.27 -13.13
N HIS A 157 14.39 12.23 -12.48
CA HIS A 157 15.56 11.49 -12.95
C HIS A 157 15.28 10.74 -14.25
N GLU A 158 14.16 10.04 -14.32
CA GLU A 158 13.76 9.24 -15.48
C GLU A 158 13.39 10.10 -16.70
N LEU A 159 12.85 11.30 -16.49
CA LEU A 159 12.63 12.29 -17.57
C LEU A 159 13.95 12.87 -18.08
N ARG A 160 14.93 13.07 -17.20
CA ARG A 160 16.22 13.67 -17.59
C ARG A 160 17.01 12.80 -18.59
N ASN A 161 16.94 11.48 -18.43
CA ASN A 161 17.72 10.54 -19.25
C ASN A 161 17.31 10.58 -20.73
N PRO A 162 16.05 10.33 -21.13
CA PRO A 162 15.63 10.43 -22.53
C PRO A 162 15.72 11.87 -23.08
N LEU A 163 15.52 12.86 -22.22
CA LEU A 163 15.69 14.26 -22.61
C LEU A 163 17.16 14.58 -22.99
N ALA A 164 18.11 14.12 -22.17
CA ALA A 164 19.55 14.28 -22.47
C ALA A 164 19.93 13.57 -23.77
N SER A 165 19.42 12.34 -23.98
CA SER A 165 19.64 11.59 -25.22
C SER A 165 19.01 12.27 -26.44
N THR A 166 17.83 12.89 -26.29
CA THR A 166 17.18 13.71 -27.31
C THR A 166 18.06 14.91 -27.69
N PHE A 167 18.61 15.65 -26.70
CA PHE A 167 19.54 16.74 -26.97
C PHE A 167 20.82 16.26 -27.67
N MET A 168 21.33 15.08 -27.34
CA MET A 168 22.48 14.48 -27.99
C MET A 168 22.18 14.18 -29.47
N GLY A 169 21.05 13.54 -29.78
CA GLY A 169 20.61 13.29 -31.16
C GLY A 169 20.44 14.59 -31.96
N LEU A 170 19.84 15.62 -31.36
CA LEU A 170 19.68 16.91 -31.99
C LEU A 170 21.04 17.60 -32.31
N ASN A 171 22.02 17.46 -31.41
CA ASN A 171 23.36 18.00 -31.64
C ASN A 171 24.10 17.27 -32.76
N VAL A 172 23.90 15.98 -32.93
CA VAL A 172 24.43 15.20 -34.07
C VAL A 172 23.83 15.70 -35.38
N LEU A 173 22.51 15.85 -35.46
CA LEU A 173 21.83 16.39 -36.66
C LEU A 173 22.32 17.80 -37.04
N ARG A 174 22.60 18.65 -36.01
CA ARG A 174 23.12 20.02 -36.28
C ARG A 174 24.54 20.07 -36.82
N LYS A 175 25.35 19.03 -36.58
CA LYS A 175 26.72 18.94 -37.11
C LYS A 175 26.80 18.43 -38.55
N GLY A 176 25.77 17.77 -39.03
CA GLY A 176 25.59 17.31 -40.40
C GLY A 176 26.51 16.15 -40.82
N GLY A 177 25.89 15.05 -41.25
CA GLY A 177 26.58 13.91 -41.87
C GLY A 177 25.56 12.84 -42.23
N ARG A 178 25.35 12.59 -43.56
CA ARG A 178 24.27 11.73 -44.09
C ARG A 178 24.08 10.35 -43.42
N ARG A 179 25.12 9.76 -42.84
CA ARG A 179 25.07 8.46 -42.16
C ARG A 179 24.70 8.57 -40.67
N GLU A 180 24.96 9.72 -40.08
CA GLU A 180 24.69 10.00 -38.69
C GLU A 180 23.28 10.54 -38.46
N ASP A 181 22.66 11.11 -39.53
CA ASP A 181 21.32 11.70 -39.45
C ASP A 181 20.24 10.66 -39.22
N GLU A 182 20.29 9.50 -39.90
CA GLU A 182 19.31 8.42 -39.70
C GLU A 182 19.39 7.81 -38.29
N TRP A 183 20.61 7.60 -37.77
CA TRP A 183 20.80 7.15 -36.40
C TRP A 183 20.26 8.17 -35.39
N ALA A 184 20.54 9.45 -35.61
CA ALA A 184 20.08 10.52 -34.72
C ALA A 184 18.54 10.68 -34.74
N LEU A 185 17.91 10.57 -35.89
CA LEU A 185 16.44 10.55 -36.03
C LEU A 185 15.83 9.38 -35.26
N ASN A 186 16.33 8.17 -35.48
CA ASN A 186 15.88 6.98 -34.76
C ASN A 186 16.08 7.09 -33.22
N LEU A 187 17.15 7.76 -32.78
CA LEU A 187 17.39 8.05 -31.37
C LEU A 187 16.35 9.03 -30.82
N LEU A 188 16.06 10.10 -31.58
CA LEU A 188 15.06 11.10 -31.22
C LEU A 188 13.67 10.48 -31.11
N GLU A 189 13.24 9.71 -32.12
CA GLU A 189 11.93 9.06 -32.12
C GLU A 189 11.75 8.13 -30.93
N ARG A 190 12.74 7.29 -30.63
CA ARG A 190 12.69 6.37 -29.47
C ARG A 190 12.61 7.11 -28.15
N ASN A 191 13.41 8.19 -27.98
CA ASN A 191 13.40 8.93 -26.71
C ASN A 191 12.13 9.76 -26.53
N LEU A 192 11.57 10.32 -27.61
CA LEU A 192 10.27 11.01 -27.57
C LEU A 192 9.13 10.05 -27.25
N ALA A 193 9.15 8.84 -27.83
CA ALA A 193 8.18 7.80 -27.49
C ALA A 193 8.27 7.40 -26.01
N ALA A 194 9.48 7.18 -25.48
CA ALA A 194 9.71 6.86 -24.08
C ALA A 194 9.25 8.00 -23.14
N LEU A 195 9.50 9.27 -23.49
CA LEU A 195 9.00 10.42 -22.73
C LEU A 195 7.46 10.48 -22.70
N ARG A 196 6.83 10.23 -23.84
CA ARG A 196 5.37 10.17 -23.92
C ARG A 196 4.81 9.06 -23.04
N GLU A 197 5.37 7.86 -23.14
CA GLU A 197 4.97 6.71 -22.31
C GLU A 197 5.09 7.02 -20.81
N LEU A 198 6.21 7.59 -20.37
CA LEU A 198 6.40 8.01 -18.97
C LEU A 198 5.37 9.03 -18.53
N ILE A 199 5.10 10.04 -19.34
CA ILE A 199 4.08 11.06 -19.02
C ILE A 199 2.70 10.41 -18.89
N ASP A 200 2.34 9.53 -19.80
CA ASP A 200 1.05 8.83 -19.78
C ASP A 200 0.94 7.93 -18.53
N GLU A 201 2.01 7.19 -18.17
CA GLU A 201 2.06 6.39 -16.94
C GLU A 201 1.90 7.24 -15.67
N VAL A 202 2.62 8.36 -15.57
CA VAL A 202 2.53 9.27 -14.41
C VAL A 202 1.14 9.87 -14.29
N LEU A 203 0.53 10.31 -15.40
CA LEU A 203 -0.84 10.84 -15.40
C LEU A 203 -1.89 9.81 -15.00
N ILE A 204 -1.69 8.55 -15.39
CA ILE A 204 -2.58 7.46 -14.98
C ILE A 204 -2.39 7.17 -13.48
N ALA A 205 -1.14 7.08 -13.01
CA ALA A 205 -0.84 6.84 -11.60
C ALA A 205 -1.39 7.95 -10.68
N ASP A 206 -1.25 9.22 -11.05
CA ASP A 206 -1.80 10.37 -10.32
C ASP A 206 -3.34 10.33 -10.27
N ARG A 207 -3.97 10.09 -11.39
CA ARG A 207 -5.44 9.95 -11.46
C ARG A 207 -5.95 8.81 -10.58
N LEU A 208 -5.24 7.71 -10.51
CA LEU A 208 -5.63 6.52 -9.74
C LEU A 208 -5.43 6.71 -8.23
N GLN A 209 -4.59 7.64 -7.76
CA GLN A 209 -4.47 8.00 -6.33
C GLN A 209 -5.65 8.85 -5.82
N GLY A 210 -6.38 9.52 -6.72
CA GLY A 210 -7.62 10.23 -6.41
C GLY A 210 -8.85 9.32 -6.46
N HIS A 211 -9.99 9.82 -6.00
CA HIS A 211 -11.30 9.15 -6.25
C HIS A 211 -11.65 9.33 -7.72
N VAL A 212 -11.24 8.36 -8.55
CA VAL A 212 -11.55 8.37 -9.98
C VAL A 212 -12.98 7.91 -10.17
N GLU A 213 -13.84 8.78 -10.67
CA GLU A 213 -15.11 8.34 -11.23
C GLU A 213 -14.83 7.50 -12.48
N LEU A 214 -15.12 6.19 -12.39
CA LEU A 214 -15.01 5.28 -13.51
C LEU A 214 -16.01 5.67 -14.60
N ARG A 215 -15.52 5.83 -15.81
CA ARG A 215 -16.38 5.93 -17.00
C ARG A 215 -16.70 4.53 -17.49
N ARG A 216 -17.64 3.86 -16.82
CA ARG A 216 -18.05 2.50 -17.17
C ARG A 216 -18.81 2.51 -18.50
N GLU A 217 -18.42 1.61 -19.38
CA GLU A 217 -19.09 1.29 -20.64
C GLU A 217 -19.11 -0.24 -20.83
N GLU A 218 -20.08 -0.72 -21.60
CA GLU A 218 -20.14 -2.14 -21.98
C GLU A 218 -19.05 -2.46 -23.02
N LEU A 219 -18.20 -3.41 -22.70
CA LEU A 219 -17.05 -3.83 -23.48
C LEU A 219 -17.17 -5.32 -23.85
N ASP A 220 -16.72 -5.70 -25.03
CA ASP A 220 -16.36 -7.08 -25.31
C ASP A 220 -14.87 -7.25 -25.06
N VAL A 221 -14.52 -8.05 -24.03
CA VAL A 221 -13.13 -8.31 -23.65
C VAL A 221 -12.33 -8.90 -24.82
N ARG A 222 -12.93 -9.76 -25.63
CA ARG A 222 -12.25 -10.31 -26.80
C ARG A 222 -11.87 -9.22 -27.80
N ALA A 223 -12.81 -8.34 -28.14
CA ALA A 223 -12.55 -7.24 -29.05
C ALA A 223 -11.46 -6.30 -28.52
N LEU A 224 -11.49 -6.02 -27.21
CA LEU A 224 -10.46 -5.22 -26.54
C LEU A 224 -9.07 -5.89 -26.63
N LEU A 225 -8.97 -7.21 -26.40
CA LEU A 225 -7.73 -7.96 -26.52
C LEU A 225 -7.19 -7.98 -27.96
N GLU A 226 -8.06 -8.14 -28.95
CA GLU A 226 -7.69 -8.10 -30.37
C GLU A 226 -7.13 -6.72 -30.78
N GLU A 227 -7.73 -5.63 -30.32
CA GLU A 227 -7.20 -4.27 -30.49
C GLU A 227 -5.79 -4.15 -29.89
N ILE A 228 -5.61 -4.56 -28.62
CA ILE A 228 -4.34 -4.47 -27.88
C ILE A 228 -3.24 -5.30 -28.56
N VAL A 229 -3.55 -6.53 -28.97
CA VAL A 229 -2.59 -7.41 -29.64
C VAL A 229 -2.20 -6.85 -31.00
N THR A 230 -3.13 -6.22 -31.72
CA THR A 230 -2.84 -5.57 -33.00
C THR A 230 -1.83 -4.44 -32.81
N ASP A 231 -1.99 -3.62 -31.79
CA ASP A 231 -1.05 -2.52 -31.47
C ASP A 231 0.33 -3.04 -31.04
N ALA A 232 0.37 -4.15 -30.27
CA ALA A 232 1.61 -4.75 -29.77
C ALA A 232 2.38 -5.57 -30.81
N LYS A 233 1.76 -5.89 -31.98
CA LYS A 233 2.30 -6.81 -32.99
C LYS A 233 3.68 -6.41 -33.50
N ALA A 234 3.89 -5.14 -33.83
CA ALA A 234 5.17 -4.65 -34.29
C ALA A 234 6.31 -4.85 -33.28
N SER A 235 6.03 -4.60 -32.00
CA SER A 235 7.00 -4.80 -30.92
C SER A 235 7.30 -6.29 -30.70
N ALA A 236 6.29 -7.16 -30.79
CA ALA A 236 6.46 -8.60 -30.65
C ALA A 236 7.25 -9.20 -31.83
N GLU A 237 6.97 -8.75 -33.06
CA GLU A 237 7.69 -9.18 -34.26
C GLU A 237 9.18 -8.83 -34.21
N GLN A 238 9.55 -7.66 -33.70
CA GLN A 238 10.96 -7.26 -33.50
C GLN A 238 11.73 -8.23 -32.60
N ARG A 239 11.04 -8.95 -31.73
CA ARG A 239 11.60 -9.93 -30.79
C ARG A 239 11.28 -11.38 -31.19
N HIS A 240 10.73 -11.59 -32.38
CA HIS A 240 10.29 -12.89 -32.88
C HIS A 240 9.29 -13.62 -31.95
N ILE A 241 8.46 -12.86 -31.23
CA ILE A 241 7.46 -13.38 -30.29
C ILE A 241 6.11 -13.51 -30.98
N ALA A 242 5.51 -14.69 -30.91
CA ALA A 242 4.15 -14.92 -31.38
C ALA A 242 3.15 -14.56 -30.27
N LEU A 243 2.16 -13.71 -30.59
CA LEU A 243 1.05 -13.40 -29.68
C LEU A 243 -0.15 -14.27 -30.02
N VAL A 244 -0.63 -15.06 -29.06
CA VAL A 244 -1.74 -16.01 -29.26
C VAL A 244 -2.89 -15.68 -28.32
N VAL A 245 -4.07 -15.36 -28.87
CA VAL A 245 -5.26 -14.99 -28.10
C VAL A 245 -6.28 -16.11 -28.09
N HIS A 246 -6.71 -16.50 -26.89
CA HIS A 246 -7.80 -17.45 -26.66
C HIS A 246 -8.86 -16.80 -25.78
N ALA A 247 -9.95 -16.34 -26.37
CA ALA A 247 -11.08 -15.77 -25.65
C ALA A 247 -12.39 -16.18 -26.34
N PRO A 248 -13.46 -16.52 -25.60
CA PRO A 248 -14.79 -16.68 -26.17
C PRO A 248 -15.31 -15.34 -26.70
N SER A 249 -16.30 -15.35 -27.58
CA SER A 249 -16.98 -14.15 -28.05
C SER A 249 -18.49 -14.42 -28.13
N PRO A 250 -19.33 -13.54 -27.60
CA PRO A 250 -18.96 -12.34 -26.82
C PRO A 250 -18.51 -12.65 -25.40
N LEU A 251 -17.65 -11.80 -24.80
CA LEU A 251 -17.27 -11.83 -23.40
C LEU A 251 -17.53 -10.43 -22.80
N PRO A 252 -18.77 -10.12 -22.38
CA PRO A 252 -19.16 -8.79 -21.96
C PRO A 252 -18.60 -8.42 -20.60
N LEU A 253 -18.12 -7.19 -20.44
CA LEU A 253 -17.59 -6.62 -19.20
C LEU A 253 -17.96 -5.14 -19.11
N SER A 254 -18.48 -4.68 -17.98
CA SER A 254 -18.69 -3.26 -17.72
C SER A 254 -17.48 -2.65 -17.04
N GLY A 255 -16.81 -1.68 -17.69
CA GLY A 255 -15.60 -1.08 -17.17
C GLY A 255 -15.13 0.16 -17.92
N ASP A 256 -14.10 0.84 -17.40
CA ASP A 256 -13.45 1.96 -18.09
C ASP A 256 -12.43 1.40 -19.10
N LYS A 257 -12.75 1.47 -20.40
CA LYS A 257 -11.95 0.95 -21.49
C LYS A 257 -10.50 1.44 -21.45
N ARG A 258 -10.28 2.70 -21.07
CA ARG A 258 -8.94 3.30 -21.06
C ARG A 258 -8.07 2.70 -19.97
N LEU A 259 -8.62 2.55 -18.75
CA LEU A 259 -7.90 1.96 -17.62
C LEU A 259 -7.62 0.47 -17.84
N LEU A 260 -8.61 -0.28 -18.34
CA LEU A 260 -8.44 -1.69 -18.65
C LEU A 260 -7.43 -1.91 -19.77
N ARG A 261 -7.50 -1.10 -20.84
CA ARG A 261 -6.50 -1.12 -21.93
C ARG A 261 -5.11 -0.85 -21.41
N SER A 262 -4.93 0.16 -20.56
CA SER A 262 -3.64 0.48 -19.94
C SER A 262 -3.12 -0.68 -19.09
N ALA A 263 -3.96 -1.28 -18.25
CA ALA A 263 -3.58 -2.41 -17.41
C ALA A 263 -3.12 -3.62 -18.27
N ILE A 264 -3.90 -3.98 -19.29
CA ILE A 264 -3.58 -5.12 -20.15
C ILE A 264 -2.30 -4.84 -20.97
N ASN A 265 -2.14 -3.62 -21.51
CA ASN A 265 -0.93 -3.21 -22.22
C ASN A 265 0.33 -3.31 -21.35
N ASN A 266 0.24 -2.91 -20.07
CA ASN A 266 1.37 -3.01 -19.13
C ASN A 266 1.79 -4.48 -18.90
N VAL A 267 0.84 -5.38 -18.73
CA VAL A 267 1.14 -6.81 -18.55
C VAL A 267 1.67 -7.43 -19.83
N LEU A 268 1.03 -7.15 -20.97
CA LEU A 268 1.45 -7.66 -22.28
C LEU A 268 2.82 -7.12 -22.69
N GLY A 269 3.07 -5.83 -22.47
CA GLY A 269 4.37 -5.20 -22.72
C GLY A 269 5.49 -5.86 -21.89
N ASN A 270 5.23 -6.15 -20.62
CA ASN A 270 6.16 -6.90 -19.76
C ASN A 270 6.37 -8.33 -20.30
N ALA A 271 5.31 -9.04 -20.69
CA ALA A 271 5.40 -10.38 -21.25
C ALA A 271 6.26 -10.40 -22.53
N ILE A 272 6.06 -9.45 -23.46
CA ILE A 272 6.89 -9.31 -24.65
C ILE A 272 8.33 -8.97 -24.30
N LYS A 273 8.55 -8.06 -23.34
CA LYS A 273 9.87 -7.59 -22.94
C LYS A 273 10.73 -8.68 -22.30
N PHE A 274 10.15 -9.50 -21.44
CA PHE A 274 10.89 -10.46 -20.62
C PHE A 274 10.87 -11.89 -21.17
N SER A 275 9.97 -12.23 -22.11
CA SER A 275 10.01 -13.53 -22.79
C SER A 275 11.30 -13.76 -23.56
N HIS A 276 11.73 -15.02 -23.60
CA HIS A 276 12.81 -15.43 -24.47
C HIS A 276 12.42 -15.26 -25.94
N GLU A 277 13.39 -14.89 -26.76
CA GLU A 277 13.20 -14.70 -28.21
C GLU A 277 12.69 -15.99 -28.86
N GLY A 278 11.69 -15.87 -29.71
CA GLY A 278 11.06 -17.01 -30.42
C GLY A 278 9.98 -17.76 -29.61
N GLU A 279 9.84 -17.50 -28.33
CA GLU A 279 8.82 -18.14 -27.49
C GLU A 279 7.48 -17.39 -27.54
N PRO A 280 6.32 -18.08 -27.52
CA PRO A 280 5.02 -17.44 -27.62
C PRO A 280 4.59 -16.81 -26.27
N VAL A 281 3.86 -15.69 -26.38
CA VAL A 281 3.07 -15.12 -25.28
C VAL A 281 1.60 -15.51 -25.48
N MET A 282 1.02 -16.18 -24.49
CA MET A 282 -0.37 -16.65 -24.53
C MET A 282 -1.25 -15.68 -23.77
N ILE A 283 -2.32 -15.21 -24.39
CA ILE A 283 -3.34 -14.36 -23.77
C ILE A 283 -4.63 -15.15 -23.73
N ARG A 284 -5.16 -15.41 -22.54
CA ARG A 284 -6.43 -16.12 -22.36
C ARG A 284 -7.42 -15.23 -21.65
N ALA A 285 -8.68 -15.26 -22.06
CA ALA A 285 -9.77 -14.68 -21.30
C ALA A 285 -10.88 -15.70 -21.14
N MET A 286 -11.44 -15.76 -19.93
CA MET A 286 -12.51 -16.68 -19.60
C MET A 286 -13.39 -16.16 -18.48
N GLN A 287 -14.63 -16.56 -18.47
CA GLN A 287 -15.55 -16.24 -17.38
C GLN A 287 -15.68 -17.43 -16.44
N TYR A 288 -15.57 -17.16 -15.15
CA TYR A 288 -15.81 -18.09 -14.06
C TYR A 288 -16.85 -17.48 -13.13
N GLU A 289 -18.04 -18.06 -13.09
CA GLU A 289 -19.12 -17.57 -12.25
C GLU A 289 -19.33 -16.03 -12.38
N GLU A 290 -19.02 -15.29 -11.36
CA GLU A 290 -19.14 -13.83 -11.30
C GLU A 290 -17.84 -13.07 -11.68
N TRP A 291 -16.83 -13.77 -12.21
CA TRP A 291 -15.53 -13.19 -12.53
C TRP A 291 -15.14 -13.44 -13.98
N ILE A 292 -14.53 -12.43 -14.59
CA ILE A 292 -13.78 -12.56 -15.83
C ILE A 292 -12.29 -12.54 -15.47
N ALA A 293 -11.56 -13.58 -15.88
CA ALA A 293 -10.12 -13.65 -15.76
C ALA A 293 -9.48 -13.41 -17.13
N ILE A 294 -8.53 -12.47 -17.18
CA ILE A 294 -7.63 -12.26 -18.33
C ILE A 294 -6.25 -12.70 -17.87
N GLU A 295 -5.70 -13.71 -18.50
CA GLU A 295 -4.40 -14.29 -18.19
C GLU A 295 -3.41 -14.00 -19.30
N VAL A 296 -2.21 -13.56 -18.93
CA VAL A 296 -1.07 -13.40 -19.84
C VAL A 296 0.06 -14.30 -19.33
N GLU A 297 0.37 -15.33 -20.10
CA GLU A 297 1.45 -16.28 -19.84
C GLU A 297 2.65 -15.93 -20.70
N ASP A 298 3.78 -15.72 -20.06
CA ASP A 298 5.06 -15.43 -20.67
C ASP A 298 6.07 -16.59 -20.53
N ARG A 299 7.20 -16.48 -21.19
CA ARG A 299 8.32 -17.44 -21.15
C ARG A 299 9.61 -16.75 -20.68
N CYS A 300 9.52 -16.01 -19.56
CA CYS A 300 10.62 -15.23 -19.01
C CYS A 300 11.64 -16.06 -18.19
N GLY A 301 11.42 -17.37 -18.02
CA GLY A 301 12.24 -18.22 -17.13
C GLY A 301 11.82 -18.20 -15.66
N GLY A 302 10.85 -17.37 -15.29
CA GLY A 302 10.34 -17.21 -13.93
C GLY A 302 10.85 -15.95 -13.22
N LEU A 303 10.18 -15.61 -12.13
CA LEU A 303 10.52 -14.45 -11.31
C LEU A 303 11.68 -14.79 -10.35
N PRO A 304 12.54 -13.80 -10.02
CA PRO A 304 13.51 -13.94 -8.93
C PRO A 304 12.83 -14.25 -7.59
N GLU A 305 13.55 -14.91 -6.70
CA GLU A 305 13.06 -15.18 -5.34
C GLU A 305 12.63 -13.89 -4.62
N GLY A 306 11.49 -13.93 -3.95
CA GLY A 306 10.96 -12.83 -3.16
C GLY A 306 9.43 -12.79 -3.13
N LYS A 307 8.88 -11.87 -2.36
CA LYS A 307 7.43 -11.69 -2.26
C LYS A 307 6.86 -11.15 -3.57
N THR A 308 6.00 -11.91 -4.22
CA THR A 308 5.34 -11.53 -5.49
C THR A 308 4.51 -10.26 -5.38
N ASP A 309 3.92 -10.01 -4.20
CA ASP A 309 3.13 -8.79 -3.95
C ASP A 309 3.93 -7.49 -4.04
N GLU A 310 5.24 -7.56 -3.81
CA GLU A 310 6.10 -6.39 -3.95
C GLU A 310 6.29 -5.93 -5.39
N LEU A 311 6.05 -6.80 -6.38
CA LEU A 311 6.14 -6.43 -7.80
C LEU A 311 5.10 -5.38 -8.21
N PHE A 312 3.99 -5.32 -7.47
CA PHE A 312 2.90 -4.37 -7.73
C PHE A 312 3.05 -3.05 -6.94
N LYS A 313 4.16 -2.87 -6.19
CA LYS A 313 4.46 -1.59 -5.57
C LYS A 313 5.04 -0.62 -6.61
N PRO A 314 4.67 0.66 -6.57
CA PRO A 314 5.24 1.65 -7.48
C PRO A 314 6.78 1.69 -7.39
N PHE A 315 7.46 1.91 -8.52
CA PHE A 315 8.90 2.07 -8.64
C PHE A 315 9.75 0.84 -8.25
N VAL A 316 9.12 -0.33 -8.09
CA VAL A 316 9.83 -1.57 -7.87
C VAL A 316 10.28 -2.16 -9.19
N GLN A 317 11.59 -2.35 -9.34
CA GLN A 317 12.22 -3.03 -10.46
C GLN A 317 13.01 -4.23 -9.95
N ARG A 318 12.76 -5.41 -10.49
CA ARG A 318 13.51 -6.64 -10.16
C ARG A 318 14.14 -7.21 -11.41
N GLY A 319 15.37 -7.70 -11.29
CA GLY A 319 16.14 -8.26 -12.39
C GLY A 319 17.31 -7.39 -12.83
N ALA A 320 18.17 -7.92 -13.72
CA ALA A 320 19.36 -7.24 -14.25
C ALA A 320 18.99 -6.15 -15.28
N ASP A 321 17.87 -6.31 -15.97
CA ASP A 321 17.38 -5.36 -16.97
C ASP A 321 16.44 -4.34 -16.31
N ARG A 322 16.99 -3.17 -15.99
CA ARG A 322 16.28 -2.04 -15.35
C ARG A 322 15.63 -1.11 -16.38
N THR A 323 15.15 -1.62 -17.51
CA THR A 323 14.43 -0.81 -18.50
C THR A 323 12.96 -0.67 -18.10
N GLY A 324 12.42 0.55 -18.10
CA GLY A 324 11.06 0.90 -17.65
C GLY A 324 11.07 1.63 -16.33
N PHE A 325 9.90 2.11 -15.89
CA PHE A 325 9.79 3.02 -14.76
C PHE A 325 9.33 2.35 -13.46
N GLY A 326 8.99 1.04 -13.52
CA GLY A 326 8.47 0.31 -12.35
C GLY A 326 7.05 0.77 -11.93
N LEU A 327 6.34 1.47 -12.79
CA LEU A 327 4.98 1.95 -12.56
C LEU A 327 3.93 1.01 -13.17
N GLY A 328 4.26 0.30 -14.25
CA GLY A 328 3.30 -0.46 -15.03
C GLY A 328 2.48 -1.47 -14.21
N LEU A 329 3.11 -2.29 -13.35
CA LEU A 329 2.38 -3.26 -12.52
C LEU A 329 1.59 -2.59 -11.39
N ALA A 330 2.05 -1.44 -10.86
CA ALA A 330 1.28 -0.65 -9.89
C ALA A 330 0.01 -0.08 -10.54
N ILE A 331 0.10 0.39 -11.78
CA ILE A 331 -1.06 0.84 -12.58
C ILE A 331 -2.04 -0.33 -12.80
N VAL A 332 -1.54 -1.53 -13.09
CA VAL A 332 -2.39 -2.73 -13.24
C VAL A 332 -3.18 -2.99 -11.96
N ARG A 333 -2.49 -3.06 -10.80
CA ARG A 333 -3.15 -3.27 -9.51
C ARG A 333 -4.22 -2.22 -9.26
N GLN A 334 -3.86 -0.96 -9.36
CA GLN A 334 -4.78 0.14 -9.08
C GLN A 334 -5.98 0.18 -10.03
N ALA A 335 -5.75 -0.06 -11.33
CA ALA A 335 -6.84 -0.12 -12.31
C ALA A 335 -7.84 -1.24 -11.97
N LEU A 336 -7.36 -2.42 -11.58
CA LEU A 336 -8.23 -3.53 -11.20
C LEU A 336 -8.96 -3.26 -9.88
N GLU A 337 -8.27 -2.80 -8.85
CA GLU A 337 -8.87 -2.45 -7.54
C GLU A 337 -9.98 -1.40 -7.70
N THR A 338 -9.78 -0.39 -8.55
CA THR A 338 -10.79 0.63 -8.86
C THR A 338 -12.03 0.01 -9.54
N HIS A 339 -11.87 -1.09 -10.27
CA HIS A 339 -12.99 -1.86 -10.85
C HIS A 339 -13.58 -2.90 -9.90
N GLY A 340 -13.09 -3.02 -8.65
CA GLY A 340 -13.47 -4.07 -7.71
C GLY A 340 -12.84 -5.42 -8.04
N GLY A 341 -11.81 -5.41 -8.88
CA GLY A 341 -11.05 -6.59 -9.29
C GLY A 341 -9.76 -6.80 -8.51
N ARG A 342 -8.97 -7.75 -8.96
CA ARG A 342 -7.66 -8.06 -8.36
C ARG A 342 -6.68 -8.57 -9.41
N VAL A 343 -5.37 -8.39 -9.14
CA VAL A 343 -4.30 -8.95 -9.96
C VAL A 343 -3.46 -9.90 -9.12
N SER A 344 -3.00 -10.98 -9.75
CA SER A 344 -2.06 -11.94 -9.16
C SER A 344 -1.05 -12.39 -10.20
N VAL A 345 0.08 -12.92 -9.73
CA VAL A 345 1.08 -13.54 -10.58
C VAL A 345 1.42 -14.93 -10.05
N HIS A 346 1.36 -15.91 -10.94
CA HIS A 346 1.80 -17.27 -10.67
C HIS A 346 3.16 -17.49 -11.31
N ASN A 347 4.17 -17.66 -10.48
CA ASN A 347 5.54 -17.93 -10.93
C ASN A 347 5.70 -19.41 -11.31
N LEU A 348 6.26 -19.68 -12.48
CA LEU A 348 6.61 -21.01 -12.99
C LEU A 348 8.14 -21.09 -13.15
N PRO A 349 8.88 -21.42 -12.06
CA PRO A 349 10.34 -21.41 -12.07
C PRO A 349 10.93 -22.20 -13.24
N GLY A 350 11.87 -21.60 -13.98
CA GLY A 350 12.50 -22.18 -15.18
C GLY A 350 11.61 -22.18 -16.43
N LYS A 351 10.37 -21.68 -16.35
CA LYS A 351 9.44 -21.61 -17.50
C LYS A 351 9.03 -20.17 -17.81
N GLY A 352 8.40 -19.49 -16.87
CA GLY A 352 7.86 -18.15 -17.05
C GLY A 352 6.89 -17.76 -15.96
N CYS A 353 5.97 -16.86 -16.28
CA CYS A 353 4.98 -16.35 -15.34
C CYS A 353 3.59 -16.32 -15.97
N VAL A 354 2.57 -16.40 -15.14
CA VAL A 354 1.18 -16.15 -15.53
C VAL A 354 0.65 -15.00 -14.70
N PHE A 355 0.39 -13.87 -15.34
CA PHE A 355 -0.31 -12.74 -14.73
C PHE A 355 -1.81 -12.94 -14.94
N SER A 356 -2.58 -12.91 -13.85
CA SER A 356 -4.04 -13.07 -13.87
C SER A 356 -4.71 -11.79 -13.41
N LEU A 357 -5.49 -11.16 -14.29
CA LEU A 357 -6.30 -9.98 -14.05
C LEU A 357 -7.74 -10.44 -13.89
N GLN A 358 -8.30 -10.30 -12.68
CA GLN A 358 -9.65 -10.75 -12.36
C GLN A 358 -10.57 -9.54 -12.13
N LEU A 359 -11.67 -9.50 -12.85
CA LEU A 359 -12.66 -8.42 -12.83
C LEU A 359 -14.04 -9.02 -12.54
N PRO A 360 -14.86 -8.39 -11.69
CA PRO A 360 -16.22 -8.86 -11.47
C PRO A 360 -17.05 -8.69 -12.75
N VAL A 361 -17.81 -9.71 -13.11
CA VAL A 361 -18.87 -9.56 -14.11
C VAL A 361 -19.88 -8.59 -13.51
N SER A 362 -20.10 -7.46 -14.16
CA SER A 362 -21.11 -6.51 -13.69
C SER A 362 -22.46 -7.21 -13.71
N THR A 363 -22.98 -7.53 -12.53
CA THR A 363 -24.42 -7.65 -12.39
C THR A 363 -24.93 -6.22 -12.46
N ALA A 364 -25.50 -5.82 -13.62
CA ALA A 364 -26.31 -4.62 -13.66
C ALA A 364 -27.27 -4.67 -12.47
N PRO A 365 -27.45 -3.58 -11.68
CA PRO A 365 -28.51 -3.56 -10.72
C PRO A 365 -29.78 -3.86 -11.51
N ALA A 366 -30.48 -4.92 -11.13
CA ALA A 366 -31.83 -5.17 -11.65
C ALA A 366 -32.64 -3.94 -11.30
N ASP A 367 -33.17 -3.25 -12.34
CA ASP A 367 -34.10 -2.14 -12.22
C ASP A 367 -35.33 -2.46 -11.32
#